data_390bcc9e3f24f2a3e5d36c5f1f256dc9
#
_entry.id   390bcc9e3f24f2a3e5d36c5f1f256dc9
#
_cell.length_a   1.000
_cell.length_b   1.000
_cell.length_c   1.000
_cell.angle_alpha   90.00
_cell.angle_beta   90.00
_cell.angle_gamma   90.00
#
_symmetry.space_group_name_H-M   'P 1'
#
loop_
_entity.id
_entity.type
_entity.pdbx_description
1 polymer ?
#
loop_
_entity_poly.entity_id
_entity_poly.type
_entity_poly.pdbx_seq_one_letter_code
_entity_poly.pdbx_strand_id
1 'polypeptide(L)'
;MLSAFKCKNQNGGIPVKNVIIGQSGGPTAVINATLAGAYTEAVAQGADKVYGMIGGIQGLLNEKYADLSQYIIGDRECDILKQTPSAALGSCRYKLPNYEEEPQIYEKLFKILDKLEIFCLVYIGGNDSMDTIAKLSEYAKKIGSNIRFMGAPKTVDNDLAVTDHTPGFGSAAKYIAASVKEIICDSSVYDLKSVTVIEIMGRNAGWLTASAALAKDDDCCGVDLIYLPETAFDIEKCADKVKKLLAEKDTVVLAVSEALRDSNGEYVAASGSVYAGLDAFGHKIMSGTGQFLANYLGKTLGVKARGIEISTLQRSAAHFASKQDINEAVATGAAAVKAAFNGRTAEMSVIRRIFDNSEYVYSVETADIKSIANIEKTVPSEWIVNDNTYVSDEFIKYARPLIMGEMNIIYKNGLPMHLKIK
;
A
#
# COMPACT_ATOMS: atom_id res chain seq x y z
N MET A 1 8.77 1.52 42.72
CA MET A 1 10.16 1.43 42.19
C MET A 1 10.25 2.14 40.83
N LEU A 2 10.23 3.48 40.85
CA LEU A 2 10.21 4.37 39.66
C LEU A 2 11.47 5.25 39.67
N SER A 3 12.67 4.63 39.63
CA SER A 3 13.90 5.42 39.67
C SER A 3 15.10 4.68 39.04
N ALA A 4 15.03 4.39 37.73
CA ALA A 4 16.22 3.87 37.03
C ALA A 4 16.26 4.18 35.52
N PHE A 5 15.57 5.19 35.02
CA PHE A 5 15.75 5.64 33.62
C PHE A 5 16.33 7.05 33.59
N LYS A 6 17.52 7.23 34.15
CA LYS A 6 18.37 8.40 33.84
C LYS A 6 19.43 7.94 32.87
N CYS A 7 19.30 8.37 31.60
CA CYS A 7 20.35 8.29 30.60
C CYS A 7 21.63 8.92 31.17
N LYS A 8 22.63 8.09 31.46
CA LYS A 8 23.98 8.54 31.83
C LYS A 8 24.81 8.67 30.54
N ASN A 9 24.78 9.82 29.89
CA ASN A 9 25.89 10.25 29.06
C ASN A 9 26.57 11.42 29.77
N GLN A 10 27.52 11.12 30.64
CA GLN A 10 28.41 12.09 31.32
C GLN A 10 29.80 12.17 30.67
N ASN A 11 29.96 11.72 29.44
CA ASN A 11 31.15 12.01 28.64
C ASN A 11 30.75 12.98 27.54
N GLY A 12 31.40 14.14 27.43
CA GLY A 12 31.10 15.21 26.47
C GLY A 12 31.30 14.85 24.98
N GLY A 13 30.91 13.64 24.57
CA GLY A 13 30.85 13.19 23.18
C GLY A 13 29.54 13.62 22.52
N ILE A 14 29.57 13.79 21.21
CA ILE A 14 28.38 13.99 20.37
C ILE A 14 27.43 12.83 20.63
N PRO A 15 26.12 13.09 20.93
CA PRO A 15 25.17 12.01 21.20
C PRO A 15 25.02 11.11 19.97
N VAL A 16 25.12 9.79 20.16
CA VAL A 16 24.93 8.78 19.11
C VAL A 16 23.51 8.93 18.54
N LYS A 17 23.38 8.91 17.23
CA LYS A 17 22.12 9.04 16.50
C LYS A 17 21.86 7.83 15.59
N ASN A 18 21.61 6.67 16.18
CA ASN A 18 21.24 5.49 15.40
C ASN A 18 19.76 5.58 14.98
N VAL A 19 19.50 5.20 13.74
CA VAL A 19 18.15 5.12 13.17
C VAL A 19 17.76 3.66 13.00
N ILE A 20 16.52 3.31 13.30
CA ILE A 20 15.98 1.99 12.98
C ILE A 20 14.73 2.13 12.12
N ILE A 21 14.66 1.36 11.03
CA ILE A 21 13.59 1.42 10.04
C ILE A 21 12.92 0.05 9.97
N GLY A 22 11.58 0.02 10.00
CA GLY A 22 10.80 -1.21 9.87
C GLY A 22 9.76 -1.12 8.76
N GLN A 23 9.39 -2.30 8.24
CA GLN A 23 8.33 -2.47 7.24
C GLN A 23 7.21 -3.33 7.84
N SER A 24 5.95 -3.00 7.52
CA SER A 24 4.78 -3.64 8.12
C SER A 24 3.60 -3.74 7.17
N GLY A 25 2.73 -4.74 7.42
CA GLY A 25 1.52 -4.99 6.66
C GLY A 25 1.76 -5.64 5.30
N GLY A 26 0.77 -5.56 4.41
CA GLY A 26 0.89 -6.05 3.03
C GLY A 26 2.00 -5.34 2.26
N PRO A 27 2.84 -6.05 1.49
CA PRO A 27 3.89 -5.42 0.71
C PRO A 27 3.34 -4.68 -0.50
N THR A 28 4.16 -3.76 -1.07
CA THR A 28 3.88 -3.07 -2.32
C THR A 28 5.09 -3.14 -3.25
N ALA A 29 4.92 -2.76 -4.52
CA ALA A 29 6.03 -2.65 -5.46
C ALA A 29 7.07 -1.60 -5.06
N VAL A 30 6.70 -0.62 -4.20
CA VAL A 30 7.54 0.55 -3.87
C VAL A 30 7.90 0.68 -2.38
N ILE A 31 7.49 -0.27 -1.53
CA ILE A 31 7.80 -0.20 -0.09
C ILE A 31 9.32 -0.10 0.18
N ASN A 32 10.12 -0.71 -0.68
CA ASN A 32 11.58 -0.67 -0.58
C ASN A 32 12.15 0.65 -1.11
N ALA A 33 11.44 1.37 -1.97
CA ALA A 33 11.83 2.73 -2.36
C ALA A 33 11.67 3.70 -1.17
N THR A 34 10.62 3.53 -0.35
CA THR A 34 10.48 4.27 0.92
C THR A 34 11.64 3.93 1.88
N LEU A 35 12.01 2.66 2.00
CA LEU A 35 13.17 2.23 2.80
C LEU A 35 14.47 2.86 2.28
N ALA A 36 14.69 2.87 0.96
CA ALA A 36 15.87 3.49 0.34
C ALA A 36 15.93 4.99 0.64
N GLY A 37 14.80 5.72 0.52
CA GLY A 37 14.73 7.13 0.86
C GLY A 37 15.03 7.41 2.33
N ALA A 38 14.46 6.63 3.24
CA ALA A 38 14.72 6.75 4.67
C ALA A 38 16.19 6.44 5.02
N TYR A 39 16.77 5.40 4.42
CA TYR A 39 18.18 5.05 4.61
C TYR A 39 19.12 6.17 4.13
N THR A 40 18.92 6.62 2.89
CA THR A 40 19.77 7.65 2.28
C THR A 40 19.72 8.96 3.08
N GLU A 41 18.53 9.38 3.51
CA GLU A 41 18.36 10.58 4.32
C GLU A 41 19.00 10.42 5.71
N ALA A 42 18.87 9.25 6.36
CA ALA A 42 19.50 9.00 7.65
C ALA A 42 21.03 9.15 7.56
N VAL A 43 21.64 8.59 6.52
CA VAL A 43 23.08 8.75 6.25
C VAL A 43 23.43 10.23 6.01
N ALA A 44 22.65 10.93 5.19
CA ALA A 44 22.88 12.35 4.89
C ALA A 44 22.73 13.26 6.12
N GLN A 45 21.87 12.92 7.08
CA GLN A 45 21.70 13.62 8.35
C GLN A 45 22.80 13.25 9.38
N GLY A 46 23.73 12.37 9.03
CA GLY A 46 24.84 11.97 9.89
C GLY A 46 24.45 10.95 10.96
N ALA A 47 23.54 10.02 10.64
CA ALA A 47 23.28 8.87 11.51
C ALA A 47 24.55 8.01 11.65
N ASP A 48 24.88 7.59 12.90
CA ASP A 48 26.03 6.74 13.17
C ASP A 48 25.83 5.33 12.60
N LYS A 49 24.62 4.78 12.78
CA LYS A 49 24.16 3.51 12.19
C LYS A 49 22.71 3.59 11.75
N VAL A 50 22.39 2.82 10.72
CA VAL A 50 21.02 2.65 10.25
C VAL A 50 20.69 1.17 10.29
N TYR A 51 19.77 0.80 11.18
CA TYR A 51 19.31 -0.57 11.34
C TYR A 51 18.00 -0.80 10.58
N GLY A 52 17.79 -2.03 10.11
CA GLY A 52 16.52 -2.54 9.59
C GLY A 52 15.90 -3.55 10.55
N MET A 53 14.63 -3.41 10.89
CA MET A 53 13.88 -4.41 11.68
C MET A 53 13.54 -5.59 10.78
N ILE A 54 14.09 -6.77 11.03
CA ILE A 54 13.78 -7.97 10.26
C ILE A 54 12.46 -8.58 10.76
N GLY A 55 11.40 -8.47 9.95
CA GLY A 55 10.05 -8.91 10.32
C GLY A 55 9.29 -7.90 11.18
N GLY A 56 9.54 -6.60 10.99
CA GLY A 56 8.84 -5.51 11.65
C GLY A 56 8.97 -5.51 13.17
N ILE A 57 7.96 -4.95 13.86
CA ILE A 57 7.99 -4.82 15.33
C ILE A 57 8.02 -6.19 16.04
N GLN A 58 7.37 -7.21 15.47
CA GLN A 58 7.40 -8.57 16.01
C GLN A 58 8.80 -9.17 15.93
N GLY A 59 9.50 -8.90 14.84
CA GLY A 59 10.90 -9.30 14.69
C GLY A 59 11.83 -8.57 15.65
N LEU A 60 11.62 -7.26 15.85
CA LEU A 60 12.39 -6.47 16.81
C LEU A 60 12.20 -6.96 18.25
N LEU A 61 10.99 -7.35 18.65
CA LEU A 61 10.73 -8.02 19.93
C LEU A 61 11.56 -9.30 20.12
N ASN A 62 11.97 -9.95 19.03
CA ASN A 62 12.83 -11.13 19.04
C ASN A 62 14.30 -10.78 18.73
N GLU A 63 14.69 -9.50 18.90
CA GLU A 63 16.03 -8.96 18.63
C GLU A 63 16.52 -9.24 17.19
N LYS A 64 15.60 -9.31 16.21
CA LYS A 64 15.94 -9.52 14.79
C LYS A 64 16.06 -8.17 14.09
N TYR A 65 17.28 -7.76 13.83
CA TYR A 65 17.63 -6.54 13.11
C TYR A 65 18.95 -6.71 12.34
N ALA A 66 19.17 -5.88 11.35
CA ALA A 66 20.39 -5.88 10.54
C ALA A 66 20.94 -4.45 10.39
N ASP A 67 22.24 -4.31 10.33
CA ASP A 67 22.91 -3.04 9.95
C ASP A 67 22.80 -2.90 8.42
N LEU A 68 22.04 -1.92 7.96
CA LEU A 68 21.73 -1.73 6.53
C LEU A 68 22.96 -1.30 5.72
N SER A 69 23.98 -0.70 6.33
CA SER A 69 25.21 -0.31 5.66
C SER A 69 26.00 -1.50 5.09
N GLN A 70 25.75 -2.71 5.61
CA GLN A 70 26.37 -3.94 5.11
C GLN A 70 25.75 -4.44 3.80
N TYR A 71 24.56 -3.96 3.46
CA TYR A 71 23.78 -4.39 2.28
C TYR A 71 23.65 -3.29 1.24
N ILE A 72 23.56 -2.03 1.67
CA ILE A 72 23.40 -0.86 0.80
C ILE A 72 24.74 -0.10 0.83
N ILE A 73 25.70 -0.59 0.02
CA ILE A 73 27.08 -0.10 0.01
C ILE A 73 27.24 1.12 -0.91
N GLY A 74 26.30 1.36 -1.82
CA GLY A 74 26.35 2.48 -2.76
C GLY A 74 25.07 2.68 -3.54
N ASP A 75 25.11 3.60 -4.49
CA ASP A 75 23.94 3.99 -5.30
C ASP A 75 23.34 2.80 -6.05
N ARG A 76 24.18 1.89 -6.55
CA ARG A 76 23.72 0.72 -7.30
C ARG A 76 22.86 -0.21 -6.44
N GLU A 77 23.26 -0.52 -5.22
CA GLU A 77 22.48 -1.35 -4.29
C GLU A 77 21.20 -0.63 -3.88
N CYS A 78 21.26 0.69 -3.72
CA CYS A 78 20.10 1.52 -3.47
C CYS A 78 19.08 1.44 -4.65
N ASP A 79 19.54 1.50 -5.89
CA ASP A 79 18.69 1.37 -7.08
C ASP A 79 18.12 -0.04 -7.21
N ILE A 80 18.91 -1.09 -6.93
CA ILE A 80 18.40 -2.47 -6.88
C ILE A 80 17.35 -2.63 -5.78
N LEU A 81 17.53 -1.99 -4.61
CA LEU A 81 16.56 -2.01 -3.53
C LEU A 81 15.22 -1.38 -3.96
N LYS A 82 15.25 -0.22 -4.66
CA LYS A 82 14.04 0.46 -5.16
C LYS A 82 13.20 -0.41 -6.11
N GLN A 83 13.84 -1.28 -6.90
CA GLN A 83 13.15 -2.19 -7.82
C GLN A 83 12.87 -3.58 -7.23
N THR A 84 13.31 -3.85 -5.99
CA THR A 84 13.06 -5.12 -5.30
C THR A 84 11.60 -5.20 -4.88
N PRO A 85 10.83 -6.21 -5.32
CA PRO A 85 9.44 -6.36 -4.91
C PRO A 85 9.33 -6.81 -3.46
N SER A 86 8.14 -6.66 -2.88
CA SER A 86 7.83 -7.05 -1.51
C SER A 86 8.62 -6.23 -0.47
N ALA A 87 8.67 -6.69 0.79
CA ALA A 87 9.38 -6.02 1.87
C ALA A 87 10.75 -6.65 2.06
N ALA A 88 11.83 -5.93 1.75
CA ALA A 88 13.21 -6.45 1.83
C ALA A 88 13.63 -6.78 3.27
N LEU A 89 13.05 -6.10 4.27
CA LEU A 89 13.24 -6.40 5.69
C LEU A 89 12.27 -7.48 6.21
N GLY A 90 11.43 -8.05 5.34
CA GLY A 90 10.27 -8.82 5.78
C GLY A 90 9.21 -7.91 6.38
N SER A 91 8.07 -8.48 6.72
CA SER A 91 6.92 -7.76 7.26
C SER A 91 6.29 -8.57 8.40
N CYS A 92 5.46 -7.92 9.21
CA CYS A 92 4.62 -8.61 10.17
C CYS A 92 3.19 -8.08 10.12
N ARG A 93 2.28 -8.92 10.59
CA ARG A 93 0.88 -8.58 10.89
C ARG A 93 0.69 -8.68 12.38
N TYR A 94 1.31 -7.76 13.13
CA TYR A 94 1.27 -7.72 14.58
C TYR A 94 0.61 -6.43 15.04
N LYS A 95 -0.55 -6.55 15.69
CA LYS A 95 -1.23 -5.44 16.31
C LYS A 95 -0.65 -5.26 17.72
N LEU A 96 0.06 -4.15 17.92
CA LEU A 96 0.64 -3.85 19.21
C LEU A 96 -0.51 -3.64 20.24
N PRO A 97 -0.56 -4.41 21.34
CA PRO A 97 -1.59 -4.22 22.37
C PRO A 97 -1.43 -2.87 23.07
N ASN A 98 -2.42 -2.47 23.86
CA ASN A 98 -2.31 -1.24 24.63
C ASN A 98 -1.25 -1.41 25.75
N TYR A 99 -0.44 -0.39 26.00
CA TYR A 99 0.60 -0.45 27.03
C TYR A 99 0.06 -0.54 28.46
N GLU A 100 -1.21 -0.23 28.66
CA GLU A 100 -1.88 -0.40 29.96
C GLU A 100 -2.25 -1.87 30.21
N GLU A 101 -2.54 -2.63 29.16
CA GLU A 101 -2.88 -4.05 29.21
C GLU A 101 -1.63 -4.94 29.26
N GLU A 102 -0.63 -4.63 28.41
CA GLU A 102 0.60 -5.42 28.29
C GLU A 102 1.88 -4.56 28.38
N PRO A 103 2.15 -3.93 29.54
CA PRO A 103 3.31 -3.03 29.71
C PRO A 103 4.66 -3.72 29.46
N GLN A 104 4.77 -5.03 29.71
CA GLN A 104 6.00 -5.80 29.54
C GLN A 104 6.49 -5.83 28.08
N ILE A 105 5.59 -5.74 27.10
CA ILE A 105 5.96 -5.67 25.67
C ILE A 105 6.70 -4.36 25.39
N TYR A 106 6.17 -3.26 25.89
CA TYR A 106 6.77 -1.94 25.72
C TYR A 106 8.11 -1.82 26.46
N GLU A 107 8.19 -2.31 27.71
CA GLU A 107 9.45 -2.36 28.46
C GLU A 107 10.53 -3.14 27.68
N LYS A 108 10.16 -4.27 27.09
CA LYS A 108 11.07 -5.08 26.28
C LYS A 108 11.52 -4.32 25.02
N LEU A 109 10.59 -3.70 24.29
CA LEU A 109 10.90 -2.91 23.09
C LEU A 109 11.85 -1.77 23.41
N PHE A 110 11.55 -0.98 24.45
CA PHE A 110 12.36 0.16 24.82
C PHE A 110 13.75 -0.25 25.33
N LYS A 111 13.88 -1.38 26.05
CA LYS A 111 15.18 -1.96 26.41
C LYS A 111 16.03 -2.29 25.17
N ILE A 112 15.40 -2.83 24.11
CA ILE A 112 16.11 -3.12 22.84
C ILE A 112 16.51 -1.83 22.13
N LEU A 113 15.62 -0.84 22.09
CA LEU A 113 15.91 0.46 21.47
C LEU A 113 17.03 1.20 22.21
N ASP A 114 17.02 1.16 23.54
CA ASP A 114 18.09 1.76 24.38
C ASP A 114 19.43 1.01 24.19
N LYS A 115 19.42 -0.32 24.16
CA LYS A 115 20.61 -1.16 23.87
C LYS A 115 21.24 -0.81 22.53
N LEU A 116 20.43 -0.47 21.52
CA LEU A 116 20.88 -0.07 20.19
C LEU A 116 21.13 1.43 20.07
N GLU A 117 20.98 2.20 21.16
CA GLU A 117 21.13 3.65 21.19
C GLU A 117 20.28 4.36 20.11
N ILE A 118 19.02 3.91 19.93
CA ILE A 118 18.14 4.42 18.87
C ILE A 118 17.69 5.84 19.21
N PHE A 119 18.00 6.75 18.29
CA PHE A 119 17.52 8.13 18.29
C PHE A 119 16.14 8.27 17.64
N CYS A 120 15.92 7.53 16.54
CA CYS A 120 14.70 7.58 15.74
C CYS A 120 14.29 6.20 15.25
N LEU A 121 12.99 5.90 15.37
CA LEU A 121 12.34 4.75 14.75
C LEU A 121 11.41 5.25 13.65
N VAL A 122 11.62 4.77 12.42
CA VAL A 122 10.72 4.99 11.28
C VAL A 122 9.99 3.70 10.94
N TYR A 123 8.65 3.74 10.89
CA TYR A 123 7.85 2.57 10.57
C TYR A 123 7.05 2.79 9.28
N ILE A 124 7.36 1.97 8.27
CA ILE A 124 6.76 2.05 6.93
C ILE A 124 5.55 1.13 6.89
N GLY A 125 4.34 1.69 6.74
CA GLY A 125 3.15 0.86 6.73
C GLY A 125 1.83 1.60 6.54
N GLY A 126 0.73 0.86 6.68
CA GLY A 126 -0.65 1.34 6.61
C GLY A 126 -1.22 1.73 7.99
N ASN A 127 -2.54 1.71 8.12
CA ASN A 127 -3.27 2.14 9.32
C ASN A 127 -2.78 1.47 10.62
N ASP A 128 -2.63 0.14 10.67
CA ASP A 128 -2.15 -0.57 11.86
C ASP A 128 -0.70 -0.17 12.24
N SER A 129 0.11 0.22 11.26
CA SER A 129 1.48 0.68 11.51
C SER A 129 1.46 2.08 12.11
N MET A 130 0.54 2.94 11.69
CA MET A 130 0.34 4.27 12.25
C MET A 130 -0.21 4.21 13.67
N ASP A 131 -1.12 3.26 13.96
CA ASP A 131 -1.55 2.94 15.33
C ASP A 131 -0.38 2.50 16.22
N THR A 132 0.53 1.67 15.68
CA THR A 132 1.76 1.27 16.39
C THR A 132 2.63 2.49 16.73
N ILE A 133 2.85 3.40 15.80
CA ILE A 133 3.61 4.65 16.02
C ILE A 133 2.93 5.53 17.08
N ALA A 134 1.61 5.68 17.02
CA ALA A 134 0.85 6.44 18.01
C ALA A 134 1.07 5.89 19.45
N LYS A 135 0.90 4.58 19.62
CA LYS A 135 1.07 3.88 20.89
C LYS A 135 2.50 3.97 21.45
N LEU A 136 3.51 3.76 20.58
CA LEU A 136 4.93 3.87 20.98
C LEU A 136 5.28 5.31 21.39
N SER A 137 4.75 6.31 20.68
CA SER A 137 4.97 7.73 20.99
C SER A 137 4.32 8.11 22.32
N GLU A 138 3.13 7.61 22.61
CA GLU A 138 2.44 7.85 23.88
C GLU A 138 3.19 7.22 25.05
N TYR A 139 3.64 5.98 24.89
CA TYR A 139 4.44 5.32 25.92
C TYR A 139 5.79 6.01 26.14
N ALA A 140 6.49 6.44 25.06
CA ALA A 140 7.71 7.22 25.15
C ALA A 140 7.53 8.50 26.00
N LYS A 141 6.43 9.24 25.74
CA LYS A 141 6.08 10.43 26.52
C LYS A 141 5.84 10.09 28.00
N LYS A 142 5.14 8.98 28.29
CA LYS A 142 4.85 8.53 29.65
C LYS A 142 6.12 8.23 30.45
N ILE A 143 7.14 7.60 29.82
CA ILE A 143 8.39 7.22 30.51
C ILE A 143 9.49 8.29 30.36
N GLY A 144 9.25 9.40 29.68
CA GLY A 144 10.24 10.47 29.44
C GLY A 144 11.37 10.06 28.51
N SER A 145 11.12 9.16 27.55
CA SER A 145 12.09 8.76 26.52
C SER A 145 12.22 9.85 25.46
N ASN A 146 13.45 10.06 24.97
CA ASN A 146 13.76 11.01 23.91
C ASN A 146 13.76 10.38 22.52
N ILE A 147 13.43 9.08 22.38
CA ILE A 147 13.35 8.39 21.09
C ILE A 147 12.20 9.00 20.28
N ARG A 148 12.46 9.29 19.00
CA ARG A 148 11.46 9.83 18.08
C ARG A 148 10.84 8.72 17.26
N PHE A 149 9.53 8.78 17.09
CA PHE A 149 8.74 7.79 16.37
C PHE A 149 8.03 8.47 15.20
N MET A 150 8.34 8.01 13.97
CA MET A 150 7.79 8.57 12.75
C MET A 150 7.16 7.48 11.90
N GLY A 151 6.02 7.80 11.28
CA GLY A 151 5.39 6.97 10.25
C GLY A 151 5.83 7.38 8.85
N ALA A 152 5.96 6.40 7.95
CA ALA A 152 6.02 6.63 6.51
C ALA A 152 4.89 5.86 5.83
N PRO A 153 4.04 6.50 4.99
CA PRO A 153 2.86 5.88 4.43
C PRO A 153 3.24 4.78 3.44
N LYS A 154 2.50 3.68 3.46
CA LYS A 154 2.59 2.62 2.48
C LYS A 154 1.31 1.78 2.52
N THR A 155 0.55 1.79 1.45
CA THR A 155 -0.52 0.82 1.16
C THR A 155 -0.91 0.94 -0.31
N VAL A 156 -1.32 -0.18 -0.93
CA VAL A 156 -1.90 -0.17 -2.28
C VAL A 156 -3.36 0.30 -2.25
N ASP A 157 -4.02 0.18 -1.11
CA ASP A 157 -5.45 0.45 -0.95
C ASP A 157 -5.79 1.93 -0.99
N ASN A 158 -4.78 2.82 -0.89
CA ASN A 158 -4.94 4.29 -0.92
C ASN A 158 -5.91 4.82 0.15
N ASP A 159 -5.98 4.14 1.28
CA ASP A 159 -6.98 4.30 2.33
C ASP A 159 -6.54 5.15 3.53
N LEU A 160 -5.29 5.66 3.55
CA LEU A 160 -4.80 6.52 4.64
C LEU A 160 -5.37 7.94 4.52
N ALA A 161 -5.89 8.43 5.64
CA ALA A 161 -6.39 9.80 5.75
C ALA A 161 -5.26 10.84 5.70
N VAL A 162 -5.61 12.11 5.46
CA VAL A 162 -4.74 13.30 5.50
C VAL A 162 -3.72 13.36 4.35
N THR A 163 -3.23 12.26 3.83
CA THR A 163 -2.37 12.25 2.62
C THR A 163 -3.21 12.25 1.35
N ASP A 164 -2.76 12.91 0.28
CA ASP A 164 -3.44 12.89 -1.03
C ASP A 164 -3.60 11.45 -1.54
N HIS A 165 -2.51 10.71 -1.58
CA HIS A 165 -2.48 9.29 -1.92
C HIS A 165 -1.34 8.60 -1.17
N THR A 166 -1.22 7.29 -1.34
CA THR A 166 -0.23 6.48 -0.62
C THR A 166 0.75 5.82 -1.58
N PRO A 167 2.06 5.81 -1.25
CA PRO A 167 3.03 5.03 -2.01
C PRO A 167 2.64 3.55 -2.08
N GLY A 168 2.60 3.04 -3.29
CA GLY A 168 2.12 1.70 -3.63
C GLY A 168 0.86 1.71 -4.50
N PHE A 169 -0.03 2.69 -4.31
CA PHE A 169 -1.25 2.82 -5.11
C PHE A 169 -0.94 3.13 -6.57
N GLY A 170 -0.09 4.13 -6.86
CA GLY A 170 0.24 4.52 -8.24
C GLY A 170 0.79 3.37 -9.08
N SER A 171 1.71 2.57 -8.53
CA SER A 171 2.27 1.41 -9.22
C SER A 171 1.27 0.28 -9.42
N ALA A 172 0.42 0.01 -8.43
CA ALA A 172 -0.64 -0.99 -8.54
C ALA A 172 -1.69 -0.55 -9.57
N ALA A 173 -2.10 0.72 -9.56
CA ALA A 173 -3.02 1.30 -10.54
C ALA A 173 -2.47 1.23 -11.96
N LYS A 174 -1.15 1.50 -12.16
CA LYS A 174 -0.47 1.34 -13.45
C LYS A 174 -0.53 -0.10 -13.96
N TYR A 175 -0.22 -1.06 -13.09
CA TYR A 175 -0.28 -2.48 -13.42
C TYR A 175 -1.69 -2.92 -13.79
N ILE A 176 -2.69 -2.52 -13.01
CA ILE A 176 -4.11 -2.81 -13.27
C ILE A 176 -4.53 -2.23 -14.62
N ALA A 177 -4.28 -0.95 -14.86
CA ALA A 177 -4.67 -0.29 -16.10
C ALA A 177 -4.07 -0.98 -17.34
N ALA A 178 -2.77 -1.31 -17.31
CA ALA A 178 -2.10 -2.02 -18.40
C ALA A 178 -2.64 -3.43 -18.58
N SER A 179 -2.76 -4.21 -17.50
CA SER A 179 -3.30 -5.58 -17.58
C SER A 179 -4.75 -5.60 -18.08
N VAL A 180 -5.58 -4.65 -17.65
CA VAL A 180 -6.96 -4.49 -18.16
C VAL A 180 -6.96 -4.20 -19.65
N LYS A 181 -6.08 -3.30 -20.11
CA LYS A 181 -5.95 -2.97 -21.55
C LYS A 181 -5.56 -4.20 -22.37
N GLU A 182 -4.59 -4.98 -21.89
CA GLU A 182 -4.16 -6.24 -22.54
C GLU A 182 -5.27 -7.30 -22.53
N ILE A 183 -6.02 -7.45 -21.42
CA ILE A 183 -7.16 -8.37 -21.32
C ILE A 183 -8.27 -7.97 -22.29
N ILE A 184 -8.55 -6.68 -22.48
CA ILE A 184 -9.53 -6.20 -23.45
C ILE A 184 -9.09 -6.58 -24.86
N CYS A 185 -7.82 -6.38 -25.22
CA CYS A 185 -7.29 -6.79 -26.52
C CYS A 185 -7.43 -8.31 -26.74
N ASP A 186 -7.05 -9.15 -25.76
CA ASP A 186 -7.18 -10.62 -25.83
C ASP A 186 -8.65 -11.06 -25.96
N SER A 187 -9.54 -10.40 -25.23
CA SER A 187 -10.97 -10.77 -25.19
C SER A 187 -11.72 -10.41 -26.49
N SER A 188 -11.22 -9.46 -27.25
CA SER A 188 -11.87 -8.91 -28.46
C SER A 188 -11.49 -9.62 -29.76
N VAL A 189 -10.67 -10.66 -29.73
CA VAL A 189 -10.14 -11.32 -30.95
C VAL A 189 -11.13 -12.28 -31.63
N TYR A 190 -12.26 -12.59 -30.97
CA TYR A 190 -13.24 -13.55 -31.48
C TYR A 190 -14.63 -12.90 -31.66
N ASP A 191 -15.29 -13.17 -32.76
CA ASP A 191 -16.67 -12.79 -33.02
C ASP A 191 -17.64 -13.71 -32.25
N LEU A 192 -17.51 -13.74 -30.93
CA LEU A 192 -18.30 -14.58 -30.03
C LEU A 192 -18.77 -13.78 -28.81
N LYS A 193 -20.05 -13.89 -28.47
CA LYS A 193 -20.59 -13.28 -27.25
C LYS A 193 -19.84 -13.81 -26.02
N SER A 194 -19.16 -12.92 -25.30
CA SER A 194 -18.38 -13.28 -24.13
C SER A 194 -18.36 -12.21 -23.06
N VAL A 195 -18.14 -12.63 -21.80
CA VAL A 195 -18.01 -11.76 -20.64
C VAL A 195 -16.71 -12.08 -19.93
N THR A 196 -15.92 -11.06 -19.63
CA THR A 196 -14.73 -11.17 -18.80
C THR A 196 -14.92 -10.35 -17.51
N VAL A 197 -14.77 -10.98 -16.36
CA VAL A 197 -14.85 -10.33 -15.04
C VAL A 197 -13.47 -10.31 -14.43
N ILE A 198 -12.92 -9.12 -14.19
CA ILE A 198 -11.60 -8.91 -13.61
C ILE A 198 -11.77 -8.56 -12.15
N GLU A 199 -11.30 -9.43 -11.27
CA GLU A 199 -11.27 -9.21 -9.83
C GLU A 199 -10.00 -8.46 -9.42
N ILE A 200 -10.19 -7.37 -8.68
CA ILE A 200 -9.15 -6.46 -8.24
C ILE A 200 -9.18 -6.34 -6.72
N MET A 201 -8.01 -6.24 -6.09
CA MET A 201 -7.88 -6.00 -4.65
C MET A 201 -8.56 -4.70 -4.22
N GLY A 202 -8.97 -4.65 -2.97
CA GLY A 202 -9.59 -3.51 -2.31
C GLY A 202 -10.71 -3.97 -1.40
N ARG A 203 -10.42 -4.05 -0.08
CA ARG A 203 -11.39 -4.62 0.87
C ARG A 203 -12.51 -3.65 1.22
N ASN A 204 -12.15 -2.46 1.67
CA ASN A 204 -13.10 -1.44 2.12
C ASN A 204 -13.08 -0.19 1.23
N ALA A 205 -12.05 -0.04 0.42
CA ALA A 205 -11.86 1.10 -0.47
C ALA A 205 -11.61 0.63 -1.90
N GLY A 206 -12.35 1.17 -2.84
CA GLY A 206 -12.39 0.77 -4.25
C GLY A 206 -11.36 1.45 -5.15
N TRP A 207 -10.37 2.15 -4.60
CA TRP A 207 -9.38 2.92 -5.37
C TRP A 207 -8.65 2.10 -6.44
N LEU A 208 -8.25 0.87 -6.11
CA LEU A 208 -7.60 -0.03 -7.08
C LEU A 208 -8.58 -0.49 -8.16
N THR A 209 -9.79 -0.88 -7.78
CA THR A 209 -10.80 -1.29 -8.75
C THR A 209 -11.19 -0.14 -9.68
N ALA A 210 -11.33 1.07 -9.14
CA ALA A 210 -11.56 2.29 -9.90
C ALA A 210 -10.46 2.56 -10.93
N SER A 211 -9.20 2.16 -10.64
CA SER A 211 -8.07 2.37 -11.56
C SER A 211 -8.18 1.58 -12.88
N ALA A 212 -9.08 0.59 -12.97
CA ALA A 212 -9.39 -0.07 -14.24
C ALA A 212 -9.93 0.92 -15.30
N ALA A 213 -10.53 2.04 -14.87
CA ALA A 213 -10.98 3.10 -15.78
C ALA A 213 -9.81 3.79 -16.52
N LEU A 214 -8.59 3.74 -15.96
CA LEU A 214 -7.39 4.32 -16.59
C LEU A 214 -6.96 3.58 -17.86
N ALA A 215 -7.48 2.36 -18.10
CA ALA A 215 -7.22 1.60 -19.33
C ALA A 215 -7.85 2.25 -20.56
N LYS A 216 -8.86 3.12 -20.38
CA LYS A 216 -9.50 3.83 -21.50
C LYS A 216 -8.57 4.92 -22.02
N ASP A 217 -8.31 4.84 -23.34
CA ASP A 217 -7.46 5.78 -24.08
C ASP A 217 -7.87 5.78 -25.56
N ASP A 218 -7.15 6.53 -26.40
CA ASP A 218 -7.41 6.63 -27.86
C ASP A 218 -7.38 5.28 -28.56
N ASP A 219 -6.59 4.32 -28.07
CA ASP A 219 -6.41 2.97 -28.63
C ASP A 219 -7.13 1.86 -27.84
N CYS A 220 -7.90 2.19 -26.79
CA CYS A 220 -8.62 1.22 -25.98
C CYS A 220 -9.95 1.78 -25.47
N CYS A 221 -11.03 1.07 -25.68
CA CYS A 221 -12.37 1.48 -25.23
C CYS A 221 -12.56 1.44 -23.68
N GLY A 222 -11.62 0.78 -22.96
CA GLY A 222 -11.71 0.58 -21.52
C GLY A 222 -12.71 -0.51 -21.11
N VAL A 223 -12.88 -0.70 -19.80
CA VAL A 223 -13.89 -1.60 -19.23
C VAL A 223 -15.29 -1.01 -19.40
N ASP A 224 -16.29 -1.87 -19.44
CA ASP A 224 -17.69 -1.46 -19.60
C ASP A 224 -18.35 -1.09 -18.29
N LEU A 225 -18.02 -1.85 -17.24
CA LEU A 225 -18.62 -1.68 -15.92
C LEU A 225 -17.52 -1.80 -14.85
N ILE A 226 -17.66 -0.98 -13.82
CA ILE A 226 -16.78 -1.00 -12.62
C ILE A 226 -17.69 -1.04 -11.40
N TYR A 227 -17.50 -2.04 -10.54
CA TYR A 227 -18.25 -2.16 -9.29
C TYR A 227 -17.30 -2.05 -8.09
N LEU A 228 -17.55 -1.04 -7.25
CA LEU A 228 -16.74 -0.69 -6.09
C LEU A 228 -17.38 -1.19 -4.78
N PRO A 229 -16.59 -1.43 -3.72
CA PRO A 229 -17.09 -1.90 -2.43
C PRO A 229 -17.85 -0.83 -1.65
N GLU A 230 -17.74 0.45 -2.05
CA GLU A 230 -18.45 1.59 -1.44
C GLU A 230 -19.95 1.58 -1.68
N THR A 231 -20.43 0.81 -2.66
CA THR A 231 -21.84 0.76 -3.01
C THR A 231 -22.40 -0.65 -2.98
N ALA A 232 -23.69 -0.79 -2.62
CA ALA A 232 -24.35 -2.09 -2.61
C ALA A 232 -24.44 -2.67 -4.03
N PHE A 233 -24.01 -3.91 -4.19
CA PHE A 233 -24.01 -4.64 -5.45
C PHE A 233 -25.30 -5.47 -5.60
N ASP A 234 -25.89 -5.37 -6.78
CA ASP A 234 -27.08 -6.13 -7.17
C ASP A 234 -26.74 -7.00 -8.39
N ILE A 235 -26.71 -8.31 -8.19
CA ILE A 235 -26.27 -9.26 -9.21
C ILE A 235 -27.26 -9.35 -10.39
N GLU A 236 -28.57 -9.17 -10.14
CA GLU A 236 -29.62 -9.22 -11.19
C GLU A 236 -29.51 -7.97 -12.07
N LYS A 237 -29.36 -6.78 -11.46
CA LYS A 237 -29.12 -5.54 -12.21
C LYS A 237 -27.83 -5.59 -13.00
N CYS A 238 -26.78 -6.21 -12.46
CA CYS A 238 -25.55 -6.43 -13.19
C CYS A 238 -25.78 -7.29 -14.43
N ALA A 239 -26.48 -8.42 -14.29
CA ALA A 239 -26.80 -9.30 -15.41
C ALA A 239 -27.64 -8.60 -16.49
N ASP A 240 -28.60 -7.77 -16.10
CA ASP A 240 -29.44 -6.99 -17.02
C ASP A 240 -28.59 -5.94 -17.79
N LYS A 241 -27.67 -5.24 -17.11
CA LYS A 241 -26.75 -4.30 -17.79
C LYS A 241 -25.84 -5.03 -18.77
N VAL A 242 -25.24 -6.15 -18.37
CA VAL A 242 -24.40 -6.98 -19.25
C VAL A 242 -25.17 -7.48 -20.46
N LYS A 243 -26.43 -7.94 -20.28
CA LYS A 243 -27.30 -8.37 -21.37
C LYS A 243 -27.55 -7.26 -22.38
N LYS A 244 -27.81 -6.04 -21.94
CA LYS A 244 -27.99 -4.87 -22.82
C LYS A 244 -26.71 -4.57 -23.61
N LEU A 245 -25.55 -4.57 -22.96
CA LEU A 245 -24.27 -4.35 -23.62
C LEU A 245 -23.96 -5.45 -24.67
N LEU A 246 -24.25 -6.72 -24.36
CA LEU A 246 -24.08 -7.83 -25.30
C LEU A 246 -25.05 -7.74 -26.50
N ALA A 247 -26.13 -6.98 -26.44
CA ALA A 247 -26.96 -6.72 -27.61
C ALA A 247 -26.28 -5.77 -28.61
N GLU A 248 -25.38 -4.92 -28.14
CA GLU A 248 -24.69 -3.89 -28.94
C GLU A 248 -23.29 -4.31 -29.40
N LYS A 249 -22.63 -5.23 -28.65
CA LYS A 249 -21.26 -5.69 -28.93
C LYS A 249 -21.04 -7.15 -28.51
N ASP A 250 -19.92 -7.75 -28.96
CA ASP A 250 -19.66 -9.17 -28.70
C ASP A 250 -18.97 -9.43 -27.39
N THR A 251 -18.13 -8.52 -26.91
CA THR A 251 -17.38 -8.71 -25.67
C THR A 251 -17.71 -7.64 -24.65
N VAL A 252 -18.00 -8.05 -23.41
CA VAL A 252 -18.22 -7.18 -22.27
C VAL A 252 -17.17 -7.48 -21.19
N VAL A 253 -16.48 -6.43 -20.70
CA VAL A 253 -15.45 -6.54 -19.67
C VAL A 253 -15.85 -5.74 -18.43
N LEU A 254 -15.86 -6.42 -17.28
CA LEU A 254 -16.18 -5.84 -15.98
C LEU A 254 -14.93 -5.83 -15.08
N ALA A 255 -14.72 -4.76 -14.33
CA ALA A 255 -13.80 -4.71 -13.20
C ALA A 255 -14.61 -4.71 -11.90
N VAL A 256 -14.25 -5.59 -10.98
CA VAL A 256 -15.00 -5.77 -9.72
C VAL A 256 -14.04 -5.83 -8.53
N SER A 257 -14.44 -5.23 -7.40
CA SER A 257 -13.70 -5.42 -6.16
C SER A 257 -13.85 -6.85 -5.63
N GLU A 258 -12.77 -7.39 -5.05
CA GLU A 258 -12.80 -8.68 -4.32
C GLU A 258 -13.84 -8.69 -3.20
N ALA A 259 -14.19 -7.53 -2.64
CA ALA A 259 -15.01 -7.34 -1.45
C ALA A 259 -16.37 -6.71 -1.73
N LEU A 260 -16.98 -6.96 -2.91
CA LEU A 260 -18.33 -6.54 -3.18
C LEU A 260 -19.32 -7.05 -2.13
N ARG A 261 -20.25 -6.20 -1.71
CA ARG A 261 -21.31 -6.51 -0.75
C ARG A 261 -22.67 -6.26 -1.35
N ASP A 262 -23.63 -7.10 -1.00
CA ASP A 262 -25.03 -6.89 -1.33
C ASP A 262 -25.69 -5.80 -0.46
N SER A 263 -26.98 -5.56 -0.67
CA SER A 263 -27.79 -4.60 0.10
C SER A 263 -27.92 -4.93 1.60
N ASN A 264 -27.62 -6.18 2.01
CA ASN A 264 -27.62 -6.62 3.39
C ASN A 264 -26.24 -6.50 4.05
N GLY A 265 -25.23 -6.05 3.27
CA GLY A 265 -23.84 -5.95 3.71
C GLY A 265 -23.06 -7.28 3.68
N GLU A 266 -23.66 -8.35 3.13
CA GLU A 266 -23.00 -9.64 2.98
C GLU A 266 -22.10 -9.66 1.75
N TYR A 267 -20.92 -10.31 1.89
CA TYR A 267 -19.99 -10.42 0.78
C TYR A 267 -20.51 -11.33 -0.33
N VAL A 268 -20.47 -10.84 -1.55
CA VAL A 268 -20.90 -11.60 -2.76
C VAL A 268 -20.09 -12.90 -2.90
N ALA A 269 -18.79 -12.88 -2.63
CA ALA A 269 -17.93 -14.05 -2.63
C ALA A 269 -18.34 -15.11 -1.59
N ALA A 270 -18.96 -14.74 -0.48
CA ALA A 270 -19.39 -15.68 0.54
C ALA A 270 -20.45 -16.67 0.03
N SER A 271 -21.21 -16.28 -0.97
CA SER A 271 -22.24 -17.12 -1.62
C SER A 271 -21.65 -18.25 -2.49
N GLY A 272 -20.35 -18.17 -2.84
CA GLY A 272 -19.68 -19.12 -3.74
C GLY A 272 -18.39 -19.72 -3.22
N SER A 273 -17.83 -19.26 -2.07
CA SER A 273 -16.53 -19.71 -1.61
C SER A 273 -16.60 -20.91 -0.66
N VAL A 274 -15.82 -21.93 -0.96
CA VAL A 274 -15.63 -23.14 -0.12
C VAL A 274 -14.67 -22.87 1.07
N TYR A 275 -13.97 -21.71 1.09
CA TYR A 275 -12.94 -21.39 2.09
C TYR A 275 -13.05 -19.94 2.58
N ALA A 276 -13.79 -19.73 3.65
CA ALA A 276 -13.72 -18.50 4.44
C ALA A 276 -12.72 -18.72 5.61
N GLY A 277 -11.43 -18.48 5.37
CA GLY A 277 -10.43 -18.37 6.42
C GLY A 277 -10.34 -16.94 6.94
N LEU A 278 -9.82 -16.75 8.15
CA LEU A 278 -9.43 -15.44 8.67
C LEU A 278 -7.94 -15.22 8.43
N ASP A 279 -7.57 -13.97 8.08
CA ASP A 279 -6.16 -13.59 8.07
C ASP A 279 -5.63 -13.37 9.50
N ALA A 280 -4.33 -13.10 9.65
CA ALA A 280 -3.69 -12.92 10.96
C ALA A 280 -4.21 -11.70 11.76
N PHE A 281 -5.02 -10.83 11.15
CA PHE A 281 -5.72 -9.72 11.82
C PHE A 281 -7.19 -10.03 12.13
N GLY A 282 -7.66 -11.26 11.84
CA GLY A 282 -9.05 -11.66 12.03
C GLY A 282 -10.01 -11.22 10.93
N HIS A 283 -9.50 -10.76 9.79
CA HIS A 283 -10.33 -10.40 8.66
C HIS A 283 -10.61 -11.61 7.76
N LYS A 284 -11.83 -11.70 7.22
CA LYS A 284 -12.18 -12.73 6.23
C LYS A 284 -11.25 -12.61 5.00
N ILE A 285 -10.68 -13.73 4.57
CA ILE A 285 -9.93 -13.81 3.32
C ILE A 285 -10.96 -13.73 2.20
N MET A 286 -10.80 -12.71 1.34
CA MET A 286 -11.68 -12.45 0.21
C MET A 286 -10.99 -12.92 -1.07
N SER A 287 -11.66 -13.75 -1.86
CA SER A 287 -11.27 -14.10 -3.24
C SER A 287 -12.41 -14.88 -3.88
N GLY A 288 -12.45 -14.90 -5.22
CA GLY A 288 -13.41 -15.67 -5.99
C GLY A 288 -14.68 -14.91 -6.37
N THR A 289 -14.80 -13.62 -6.05
CA THR A 289 -15.92 -12.76 -6.50
C THR A 289 -15.99 -12.74 -8.02
N GLY A 290 -14.85 -12.56 -8.71
CA GLY A 290 -14.78 -12.53 -10.17
C GLY A 290 -15.18 -13.85 -10.81
N GLN A 291 -14.71 -14.97 -10.27
CA GLN A 291 -15.07 -16.30 -10.78
C GLN A 291 -16.54 -16.63 -10.50
N PHE A 292 -17.07 -16.27 -9.32
CA PHE A 292 -18.46 -16.44 -8.97
C PHE A 292 -19.37 -15.67 -9.94
N LEU A 293 -19.08 -14.39 -10.17
CA LEU A 293 -19.85 -13.55 -11.11
C LEU A 293 -19.74 -14.06 -12.54
N ALA A 294 -18.57 -14.48 -13.00
CA ALA A 294 -18.39 -15.05 -14.33
C ALA A 294 -19.26 -16.30 -14.53
N ASN A 295 -19.28 -17.22 -13.55
CA ASN A 295 -20.11 -18.41 -13.59
C ASN A 295 -21.61 -18.07 -13.61
N TYR A 296 -22.03 -17.10 -12.78
CA TYR A 296 -23.43 -16.64 -12.73
C TYR A 296 -23.85 -16.03 -14.07
N LEU A 297 -23.07 -15.07 -14.60
CA LEU A 297 -23.36 -14.40 -15.86
C LEU A 297 -23.36 -15.36 -17.05
N GLY A 298 -22.36 -16.25 -17.11
CA GLY A 298 -22.28 -17.28 -18.15
C GLY A 298 -23.50 -18.19 -18.19
N LYS A 299 -23.96 -18.65 -17.01
CA LYS A 299 -25.17 -19.50 -16.91
C LYS A 299 -26.44 -18.74 -17.22
N THR A 300 -26.60 -17.52 -16.69
CA THR A 300 -27.82 -16.72 -16.82
C THR A 300 -28.03 -16.20 -18.26
N LEU A 301 -26.92 -15.80 -18.92
CA LEU A 301 -26.98 -15.19 -20.26
C LEU A 301 -26.71 -16.18 -21.39
N GLY A 302 -26.28 -17.42 -21.08
CA GLY A 302 -25.96 -18.43 -22.08
C GLY A 302 -24.72 -18.10 -22.93
N VAL A 303 -23.76 -17.37 -22.37
CA VAL A 303 -22.54 -16.92 -23.09
C VAL A 303 -21.28 -17.47 -22.43
N LYS A 304 -20.18 -17.46 -23.16
CA LYS A 304 -18.85 -17.77 -22.57
C LYS A 304 -18.50 -16.69 -21.55
N ALA A 305 -18.15 -17.08 -20.32
CA ALA A 305 -17.73 -16.15 -19.29
C ALA A 305 -16.42 -16.62 -18.62
N ARG A 306 -15.56 -15.66 -18.24
CA ARG A 306 -14.26 -15.90 -17.63
C ARG A 306 -14.08 -14.96 -16.44
N GLY A 307 -13.67 -15.49 -15.29
CA GLY A 307 -13.16 -14.74 -14.15
C GLY A 307 -11.64 -14.69 -14.20
N ILE A 308 -11.06 -13.51 -13.97
CA ILE A 308 -9.61 -13.29 -13.89
C ILE A 308 -9.33 -12.60 -12.56
N GLU A 309 -8.58 -13.25 -11.69
CA GLU A 309 -8.11 -12.67 -10.43
C GLU A 309 -6.68 -12.13 -10.63
N ILE A 310 -6.50 -10.80 -10.53
CA ILE A 310 -5.16 -10.19 -10.60
C ILE A 310 -4.36 -10.50 -9.33
N SER A 311 -5.04 -10.66 -8.20
CA SER A 311 -4.49 -11.10 -6.93
C SER A 311 -3.19 -10.36 -6.54
N THR A 312 -2.16 -11.06 -6.05
CA THR A 312 -0.91 -10.47 -5.57
C THR A 312 -0.05 -9.84 -6.68
N LEU A 313 -0.29 -10.14 -7.95
CA LEU A 313 0.47 -9.58 -9.07
C LEU A 313 0.40 -8.05 -9.09
N GLN A 314 -0.77 -7.47 -8.84
CA GLN A 314 -0.98 -6.02 -8.86
C GLN A 314 -0.14 -5.24 -7.81
N ARG A 315 0.31 -5.88 -6.74
CA ARG A 315 1.14 -5.25 -5.71
C ARG A 315 2.60 -5.69 -5.72
N SER A 316 2.97 -6.68 -6.52
CA SER A 316 4.32 -7.25 -6.57
C SER A 316 5.08 -6.96 -7.86
N ALA A 317 4.44 -6.36 -8.87
CA ALA A 317 5.03 -6.09 -10.19
C ALA A 317 6.00 -4.89 -10.16
N ALA A 318 7.08 -4.98 -9.37
CA ALA A 318 8.06 -3.91 -9.22
C ALA A 318 8.78 -3.56 -10.54
N HIS A 319 8.86 -4.52 -11.47
CA HIS A 319 9.40 -4.30 -12.81
C HIS A 319 8.52 -3.37 -13.68
N PHE A 320 7.27 -3.14 -13.29
CA PHE A 320 6.32 -2.27 -13.97
C PHE A 320 5.84 -1.11 -13.08
N ALA A 321 6.59 -0.79 -12.01
CA ALA A 321 6.24 0.27 -11.09
C ALA A 321 6.22 1.65 -11.79
N SER A 322 5.33 2.52 -11.32
CA SER A 322 5.30 3.92 -11.74
C SER A 322 6.54 4.65 -11.22
N LYS A 323 7.21 5.39 -12.10
CA LYS A 323 8.35 6.23 -11.71
C LYS A 323 7.92 7.34 -10.74
N GLN A 324 6.72 7.88 -10.93
CA GLN A 324 6.14 8.87 -10.02
C GLN A 324 5.98 8.30 -8.61
N ASP A 325 5.36 7.13 -8.49
CA ASP A 325 5.14 6.45 -7.21
C ASP A 325 6.46 6.09 -6.50
N ILE A 326 7.49 5.66 -7.25
CA ILE A 326 8.84 5.43 -6.71
C ILE A 326 9.44 6.72 -6.13
N ASN A 327 9.35 7.83 -6.87
CA ASN A 327 9.90 9.12 -6.43
C ASN A 327 9.20 9.60 -5.15
N GLU A 328 7.89 9.47 -5.08
CA GLU A 328 7.09 9.83 -3.91
C GLU A 328 7.36 8.91 -2.72
N ALA A 329 7.55 7.62 -2.96
CA ALA A 329 7.95 6.66 -1.93
C ALA A 329 9.31 7.02 -1.32
N VAL A 330 10.31 7.36 -2.15
CA VAL A 330 11.63 7.82 -1.69
C VAL A 330 11.47 9.12 -0.88
N ALA A 331 10.71 10.07 -1.38
CA ALA A 331 10.51 11.37 -0.72
C ALA A 331 9.81 11.23 0.64
N THR A 332 8.80 10.36 0.77
CA THR A 332 8.10 10.13 2.05
C THR A 332 9.00 9.47 3.08
N GLY A 333 9.83 8.50 2.68
CA GLY A 333 10.82 7.89 3.56
C GLY A 333 11.85 8.89 4.08
N ALA A 334 12.39 9.70 3.16
CA ALA A 334 13.34 10.75 3.50
C ALA A 334 12.72 11.82 4.42
N ALA A 335 11.50 12.28 4.13
CA ALA A 335 10.81 13.29 4.93
C ALA A 335 10.56 12.83 6.38
N ALA A 336 10.21 11.56 6.61
CA ALA A 336 10.03 11.02 7.95
C ALA A 336 11.32 11.10 8.78
N VAL A 337 12.45 10.71 8.20
CA VAL A 337 13.77 10.80 8.86
C VAL A 337 14.15 12.27 9.11
N LYS A 338 14.07 13.11 8.08
CA LYS A 338 14.39 14.55 8.19
C LYS A 338 13.58 15.23 9.28
N ALA A 339 12.29 14.92 9.38
CA ALA A 339 11.41 15.46 10.42
C ALA A 339 11.89 15.04 11.83
N ALA A 340 12.30 13.77 12.02
CA ALA A 340 12.84 13.30 13.29
C ALA A 340 14.13 14.06 13.67
N PHE A 341 15.05 14.27 12.73
CA PHE A 341 16.27 15.04 12.98
C PHE A 341 15.99 16.51 13.30
N ASN A 342 14.87 17.06 12.80
CA ASN A 342 14.37 18.39 13.13
C ASN A 342 13.52 18.44 14.41
N GLY A 343 13.51 17.40 15.20
CA GLY A 343 12.84 17.38 16.51
C GLY A 343 11.39 16.93 16.52
N ARG A 344 10.84 16.50 15.35
CA ARG A 344 9.46 16.02 15.25
C ARG A 344 9.35 14.57 15.73
N THR A 345 8.18 14.21 16.27
CA THR A 345 7.82 12.86 16.70
C THR A 345 6.31 12.70 16.72
N ALA A 346 5.80 11.47 16.71
CA ALA A 346 4.37 11.15 16.65
C ALA A 346 3.69 11.72 15.40
N GLU A 347 4.38 11.67 14.26
CA GLU A 347 3.89 12.16 12.98
C GLU A 347 4.13 11.15 11.87
N MET A 348 3.37 11.28 10.79
CA MET A 348 3.58 10.56 9.53
C MET A 348 3.91 11.56 8.42
N SER A 349 4.84 11.19 7.53
CA SER A 349 5.04 11.93 6.29
C SER A 349 3.80 11.79 5.39
N VAL A 350 3.35 12.90 4.81
CA VAL A 350 2.13 12.98 3.98
C VAL A 350 2.44 13.67 2.66
N ILE A 351 1.83 13.18 1.58
CA ILE A 351 1.93 13.78 0.26
C ILE A 351 0.83 14.85 0.14
N ARG A 352 1.21 16.01 -0.35
CA ARG A 352 0.32 17.11 -0.72
C ARG A 352 0.38 17.32 -2.21
N ARG A 353 -0.76 17.20 -2.87
CA ARG A 353 -0.89 17.53 -4.29
C ARG A 353 -0.89 19.02 -4.49
N ILE A 354 -0.06 19.48 -5.40
CA ILE A 354 0.01 20.86 -5.86
C ILE A 354 -0.13 20.83 -7.37
N PHE A 355 -0.89 21.75 -7.94
CA PHE A 355 -0.91 21.95 -9.38
C PHE A 355 -0.14 23.22 -9.70
N ASP A 356 0.88 23.10 -10.57
CA ASP A 356 1.61 24.21 -11.13
C ASP A 356 1.40 24.23 -12.64
N ASN A 357 0.81 25.31 -13.17
CA ASN A 357 0.48 25.45 -14.59
C ASN A 357 -0.25 24.23 -15.21
N SER A 358 -1.16 23.62 -14.48
CA SER A 358 -1.90 22.40 -14.82
C SER A 358 -1.06 21.11 -14.81
N GLU A 359 0.22 21.18 -14.43
CA GLU A 359 1.05 20.00 -14.22
C GLU A 359 0.93 19.48 -12.79
N TYR A 360 1.04 18.16 -12.64
CA TYR A 360 1.06 17.51 -11.33
C TYR A 360 2.41 17.73 -10.66
N VAL A 361 2.37 18.38 -9.50
CA VAL A 361 3.51 18.58 -8.60
C VAL A 361 3.10 18.15 -7.20
N TYR A 362 4.03 17.68 -6.40
CA TYR A 362 3.76 17.31 -5.02
C TYR A 362 4.80 17.92 -4.07
N SER A 363 4.39 18.08 -2.82
CA SER A 363 5.29 18.28 -1.68
C SER A 363 5.08 17.18 -0.65
N VAL A 364 6.07 16.98 0.21
CA VAL A 364 5.96 16.05 1.34
C VAL A 364 6.12 16.84 2.62
N GLU A 365 5.13 16.73 3.48
CA GLU A 365 5.04 17.35 4.79
C GLU A 365 4.91 16.28 5.86
N THR A 366 4.68 16.66 7.12
CA THR A 366 4.30 15.73 8.18
C THR A 366 2.99 16.15 8.83
N ALA A 367 2.22 15.18 9.29
CA ALA A 367 0.96 15.39 10.00
C ALA A 367 0.91 14.55 11.28
N ASP A 368 0.15 15.02 12.27
CA ASP A 368 -0.05 14.32 13.54
C ASP A 368 -0.59 12.90 13.28
N ILE A 369 0.04 11.91 13.88
CA ILE A 369 -0.31 10.50 13.72
C ILE A 369 -1.75 10.19 14.14
N LYS A 370 -2.29 10.92 15.12
CA LYS A 370 -3.66 10.74 15.62
C LYS A 370 -4.74 11.14 14.61
N SER A 371 -4.41 12.01 13.67
CA SER A 371 -5.32 12.39 12.59
C SER A 371 -5.38 11.36 11.46
N ILE A 372 -4.53 10.33 11.51
CA ILE A 372 -4.33 9.36 10.44
C ILE A 372 -4.70 7.94 10.93
N ALA A 373 -4.15 7.53 12.07
CA ALA A 373 -4.33 6.19 12.60
C ALA A 373 -5.81 5.83 12.79
N ASN A 374 -6.21 4.65 12.32
CA ASN A 374 -7.58 4.12 12.41
C ASN A 374 -8.65 4.95 11.66
N ILE A 375 -8.25 5.76 10.67
CA ILE A 375 -9.17 6.51 9.80
C ILE A 375 -8.96 6.00 8.36
N GLU A 376 -10.05 5.52 7.74
CA GLU A 376 -10.02 5.04 6.35
C GLU A 376 -10.56 6.12 5.39
N LYS A 377 -9.90 6.23 4.22
CA LYS A 377 -10.30 7.09 3.10
C LYS A 377 -10.81 6.23 1.95
N THR A 378 -12.07 6.37 1.60
CA THR A 378 -12.74 5.68 0.49
C THR A 378 -12.82 6.54 -0.77
N VAL A 379 -13.21 5.95 -1.89
CA VAL A 379 -13.51 6.69 -3.12
C VAL A 379 -14.69 7.63 -2.84
N PRO A 380 -14.59 8.94 -3.13
CA PRO A 380 -15.68 9.88 -2.94
C PRO A 380 -16.96 9.43 -3.67
N SER A 381 -18.10 9.51 -3.00
CA SER A 381 -19.39 9.05 -3.56
C SER A 381 -19.76 9.78 -4.84
N GLU A 382 -19.39 11.07 -4.95
CA GLU A 382 -19.59 11.88 -6.13
C GLU A 382 -18.74 11.48 -7.34
N TRP A 383 -17.71 10.67 -7.12
CA TRP A 383 -16.90 10.09 -8.19
C TRP A 383 -17.44 8.75 -8.69
N ILE A 384 -18.46 8.20 -8.05
CA ILE A 384 -19.11 6.95 -8.45
C ILE A 384 -20.35 7.33 -9.26
N VAL A 385 -20.38 6.98 -10.54
CA VAL A 385 -21.38 7.46 -11.50
C VAL A 385 -22.09 6.30 -12.23
N ASN A 386 -23.00 6.62 -13.15
CA ASN A 386 -23.74 5.66 -13.99
C ASN A 386 -24.49 4.59 -13.18
N ASP A 387 -25.26 5.01 -12.18
CA ASP A 387 -25.94 4.10 -11.24
C ASP A 387 -24.96 3.14 -10.55
N ASN A 388 -23.86 3.66 -10.04
CA ASN A 388 -22.83 2.94 -9.29
C ASN A 388 -22.09 1.86 -10.11
N THR A 389 -21.93 2.08 -11.42
CA THR A 389 -21.28 1.10 -12.30
C THR A 389 -20.12 1.66 -13.10
N TYR A 390 -19.63 2.84 -12.74
CA TYR A 390 -18.43 3.45 -13.31
C TYR A 390 -17.89 4.56 -12.41
N VAL A 391 -16.74 5.14 -12.79
CA VAL A 391 -16.14 6.29 -12.10
C VAL A 391 -16.06 7.51 -13.00
N SER A 392 -16.06 8.68 -12.41
CA SER A 392 -16.08 9.98 -13.10
C SER A 392 -14.70 10.37 -13.66
N ASP A 393 -14.69 11.41 -14.49
CA ASP A 393 -13.45 12.01 -15.03
C ASP A 393 -12.59 12.61 -13.92
N GLU A 394 -13.14 13.01 -12.79
CA GLU A 394 -12.41 13.50 -11.63
C GLU A 394 -11.49 12.43 -11.07
N PHE A 395 -11.96 11.16 -11.00
CA PHE A 395 -11.09 10.04 -10.63
C PHE A 395 -9.94 9.87 -11.64
N ILE A 396 -10.22 9.95 -12.94
CA ILE A 396 -9.20 9.84 -13.99
C ILE A 396 -8.15 10.94 -13.83
N LYS A 397 -8.56 12.19 -13.64
CA LYS A 397 -7.67 13.33 -13.41
C LYS A 397 -6.82 13.15 -12.15
N TYR A 398 -7.42 12.60 -11.10
CA TYR A 398 -6.73 12.29 -9.84
C TYR A 398 -5.66 11.22 -10.02
N ALA A 399 -5.99 10.09 -10.65
CA ALA A 399 -5.14 8.91 -10.68
C ALA A 399 -4.13 8.88 -11.85
N ARG A 400 -4.43 9.52 -13.00
CA ARG A 400 -3.57 9.51 -14.19
C ARG A 400 -2.13 9.98 -13.92
N PRO A 401 -1.85 11.07 -13.20
CA PRO A 401 -0.48 11.49 -12.91
C PRO A 401 0.32 10.48 -12.10
N LEU A 402 -0.35 9.68 -11.27
CA LEU A 402 0.29 8.75 -10.34
C LEU A 402 0.86 7.50 -11.04
N ILE A 403 0.38 7.20 -12.25
CA ILE A 403 0.83 6.03 -13.03
C ILE A 403 1.96 6.36 -14.01
N MET A 404 2.50 7.57 -14.00
CA MET A 404 3.39 8.07 -15.05
C MET A 404 4.85 7.66 -14.84
N GLY A 405 5.53 7.54 -15.97
CA GLY A 405 6.95 7.27 -16.08
C GLY A 405 7.37 5.82 -15.82
N GLU A 406 8.54 5.46 -16.35
CA GLU A 406 9.09 4.10 -16.31
C GLU A 406 10.39 4.06 -15.48
N MET A 407 10.60 2.94 -14.81
CA MET A 407 11.86 2.65 -14.12
C MET A 407 12.88 2.08 -15.08
N ASN A 408 14.14 2.51 -14.93
CA ASN A 408 15.28 1.82 -15.56
C ASN A 408 15.62 0.59 -14.71
N ILE A 409 15.08 -0.56 -15.10
CA ILE A 409 15.26 -1.81 -14.37
C ILE A 409 16.66 -2.39 -14.64
N ILE A 410 17.36 -2.75 -13.56
CA ILE A 410 18.65 -3.44 -13.63
C ILE A 410 18.40 -4.94 -13.75
N TYR A 411 18.82 -5.53 -14.87
CA TYR A 411 18.64 -6.96 -15.16
C TYR A 411 19.93 -7.74 -14.95
N LYS A 412 19.78 -9.02 -14.61
CA LYS A 412 20.84 -10.03 -14.66
C LYS A 412 20.25 -11.35 -15.19
N ASN A 413 20.89 -11.93 -16.18
CA ASN A 413 20.44 -13.19 -16.81
C ASN A 413 18.98 -13.14 -17.27
N GLY A 414 18.54 -12.00 -17.83
CA GLY A 414 17.18 -11.79 -18.33
C GLY A 414 16.09 -11.51 -17.29
N LEU A 415 16.43 -11.46 -15.97
CA LEU A 415 15.49 -11.19 -14.89
C LEU A 415 15.88 -9.94 -14.10
N PRO A 416 14.92 -9.18 -13.53
CA PRO A 416 15.21 -8.07 -12.65
C PRO A 416 16.07 -8.52 -11.45
N MET A 417 17.08 -7.74 -11.11
CA MET A 417 17.88 -7.97 -9.90
C MET A 417 17.11 -7.55 -8.65
N HIS A 418 17.30 -8.30 -7.56
CA HIS A 418 16.71 -7.99 -6.27
C HIS A 418 17.79 -7.95 -5.18
N LEU A 419 17.68 -7.00 -4.25
CA LEU A 419 18.50 -6.93 -3.06
C LEU A 419 17.91 -7.81 -1.95
N LYS A 420 18.71 -8.68 -1.36
CA LYS A 420 18.32 -9.51 -0.21
C LYS A 420 19.03 -9.01 1.04
N ILE A 421 18.26 -8.63 2.05
CA ILE A 421 18.70 -8.32 3.41
C ILE A 421 18.36 -9.53 4.28
N LYS A 422 19.37 -10.08 4.97
CA LYS A 422 19.21 -11.31 5.77
C LYS A 422 19.48 -11.02 7.25
#